data_1d4893e1eb35272b19fa173b00446e30
#
_entry.id   1d4893e1eb35272b19fa173b00446e30
#
_cell.length_a   1.000
_cell.length_b   1.000
_cell.length_c   1.000
_cell.angle_alpha   90.00
_cell.angle_beta   90.00
_cell.angle_gamma   90.00
#
_symmetry.space_group_name_H-M   'P 1'
#
loop_
_entity.id
_entity.type
_entity.pdbx_description
1 polymer ?
#
loop_
_entity_poly.entity_id
_entity_poly.type
_entity_poly.pdbx_seq_one_letter_code
_entity_poly.pdbx_strand_id
1 'polypeptide(L)'
;YDCVEGKNLYNRCHLIGFQLTGENANDHNLITGTRYLNTEGMLPFEDQVAEYVKTTDHHVIYRVTPDFHGSELVARGVEMEAASVEDDAIRFHVYCYNVQPGVAIDYATGESWLPDSTAQSETAADTSKVQESYVLNMRNKKFHLPTCSSVADMSESNREDYTGSREKLIQEGY
;
A
#
# COMPACT_ATOMS: atom_id res chain seq x y z
N TYR A 1 -10.03 1.45 -20.02
CA TYR A 1 -8.82 2.27 -20.22
C TYR A 1 -7.78 1.48 -20.98
N ASP A 2 -7.09 2.10 -21.93
CA ASP A 2 -6.04 1.43 -22.72
C ASP A 2 -4.78 1.10 -21.92
N CYS A 3 -4.56 1.81 -20.80
CA CYS A 3 -3.48 1.55 -19.85
C CYS A 3 -3.78 0.39 -18.87
N VAL A 4 -4.97 -0.20 -18.94
CA VAL A 4 -5.37 -1.32 -18.09
C VAL A 4 -5.44 -2.59 -18.92
N GLU A 5 -4.77 -3.65 -18.47
CA GLU A 5 -4.87 -4.97 -19.09
C GLU A 5 -6.33 -5.44 -19.10
N GLY A 6 -6.83 -5.86 -20.26
CA GLY A 6 -8.24 -6.22 -20.44
C GLY A 6 -9.21 -5.02 -20.49
N LYS A 7 -8.69 -3.76 -20.44
CA LYS A 7 -9.41 -2.48 -20.58
C LYS A 7 -10.48 -2.18 -19.50
N ASN A 8 -10.76 -3.09 -18.61
CA ASN A 8 -11.70 -2.90 -17.49
C ASN A 8 -10.92 -2.54 -16.23
N LEU A 9 -11.18 -1.34 -15.69
CA LEU A 9 -10.55 -0.86 -14.46
C LEU A 9 -10.90 -1.76 -13.29
N TYR A 10 -12.20 -1.99 -13.10
CA TYR A 10 -12.71 -2.75 -11.98
C TYR A 10 -13.03 -4.20 -12.34
N ASN A 11 -12.76 -5.07 -11.40
CA ASN A 11 -13.11 -6.47 -11.41
C ASN A 11 -13.92 -6.81 -10.14
N ARG A 12 -14.62 -7.94 -10.16
CA ARG A 12 -15.07 -8.62 -8.94
C ARG A 12 -13.83 -9.26 -8.32
N CYS A 13 -13.22 -8.57 -7.39
CA CYS A 13 -12.00 -8.99 -6.74
C CYS A 13 -12.36 -9.86 -5.53
N HIS A 14 -11.83 -11.08 -5.46
CA HIS A 14 -11.96 -11.90 -4.27
C HIS A 14 -11.10 -11.31 -3.14
N LEU A 15 -11.63 -11.29 -1.93
CA LEU A 15 -10.86 -10.98 -0.72
C LEU A 15 -9.92 -12.15 -0.39
N ILE A 16 -10.43 -13.38 -0.46
CA ILE A 16 -9.63 -14.61 -0.38
C ILE A 16 -9.81 -15.35 -1.69
N GLY A 17 -8.72 -15.55 -2.40
CA GLY A 17 -8.71 -16.09 -3.75
C GLY A 17 -9.40 -17.46 -3.89
N PHE A 18 -9.95 -17.72 -5.06
CA PHE A 18 -10.62 -18.98 -5.38
C PHE A 18 -9.75 -20.22 -5.10
N GLN A 19 -8.46 -20.12 -5.32
CA GLN A 19 -7.49 -21.20 -5.06
C GLN A 19 -7.41 -21.64 -3.60
N LEU A 20 -7.84 -20.76 -2.66
CA LEU A 20 -7.84 -21.03 -1.22
C LEU A 20 -9.22 -21.43 -0.69
N THR A 21 -10.30 -20.92 -1.29
CA THR A 21 -11.67 -21.11 -0.78
C THR A 21 -12.52 -22.04 -1.64
N GLY A 22 -12.24 -22.13 -2.94
CA GLY A 22 -13.12 -22.77 -3.93
C GLY A 22 -14.42 -21.98 -4.22
N GLU A 23 -14.57 -20.78 -3.65
CA GLU A 23 -15.77 -19.95 -3.79
C GLU A 23 -15.63 -18.96 -4.94
N ASN A 24 -16.57 -18.97 -5.88
CA ASN A 24 -16.52 -18.10 -7.04
C ASN A 24 -17.50 -16.91 -6.99
N ALA A 25 -18.60 -17.01 -6.28
CA ALA A 25 -19.70 -16.04 -6.33
C ALA A 25 -20.29 -15.72 -4.94
N ASN A 26 -19.50 -15.82 -3.90
CA ASN A 26 -19.89 -15.43 -2.56
C ASN A 26 -19.73 -13.91 -2.40
N ASP A 27 -20.86 -13.18 -2.25
CA ASP A 27 -20.85 -11.72 -2.14
C ASP A 27 -20.10 -11.21 -0.89
N HIS A 28 -19.98 -12.04 0.16
CA HIS A 28 -19.17 -11.71 1.34
C HIS A 28 -17.65 -11.82 1.10
N ASN A 29 -17.25 -12.46 0.00
CA ASN A 29 -15.85 -12.63 -0.40
C ASN A 29 -15.47 -11.80 -1.63
N LEU A 30 -16.29 -10.81 -2.01
CA LEU A 30 -16.09 -10.01 -3.21
C LEU A 30 -16.14 -8.52 -2.91
N ILE A 31 -15.21 -7.77 -3.49
CA ILE A 31 -15.22 -6.31 -3.52
C ILE A 31 -15.04 -5.77 -4.94
N THR A 32 -15.35 -4.50 -5.14
CA THR A 32 -14.96 -3.76 -6.34
C THR A 32 -13.46 -3.41 -6.24
N GLY A 33 -12.63 -4.17 -6.92
CA GLY A 33 -11.17 -3.98 -6.95
C GLY A 33 -10.66 -3.62 -8.32
N THR A 34 -9.56 -2.89 -8.38
CA THR A 34 -8.85 -2.65 -9.64
C THR A 34 -8.17 -3.92 -10.14
N ARG A 35 -7.91 -3.98 -11.44
CA ARG A 35 -7.10 -5.07 -11.99
C ARG A 35 -5.74 -5.14 -11.30
N TYR A 36 -5.11 -3.98 -11.08
CA TYR A 36 -3.80 -3.88 -10.45
C TYR A 36 -3.80 -4.39 -8.99
N LEU A 37 -4.81 -4.01 -8.18
CA LEU A 37 -4.96 -4.58 -6.84
C LEU A 37 -5.00 -6.10 -6.89
N ASN A 38 -5.82 -6.65 -7.79
CA ASN A 38 -6.05 -8.10 -7.86
C ASN A 38 -4.79 -8.87 -8.30
N THR A 39 -4.08 -8.38 -9.33
CA THR A 39 -2.98 -9.15 -9.96
C THR A 39 -1.60 -8.80 -9.41
N GLU A 40 -1.35 -7.54 -9.09
CA GLU A 40 -0.04 -7.06 -8.63
C GLU A 40 0.00 -6.86 -7.10
N GLY A 41 -1.16 -6.52 -6.52
CA GLY A 41 -1.26 -6.30 -5.09
C GLY A 41 -1.45 -7.61 -4.30
N MET A 42 -2.57 -8.28 -4.51
CA MET A 42 -3.00 -9.40 -3.67
C MET A 42 -2.45 -10.76 -4.10
N LEU A 43 -2.47 -11.06 -5.40
CA LEU A 43 -2.12 -12.37 -5.94
C LEU A 43 -0.77 -12.91 -5.46
N PRO A 44 0.33 -12.14 -5.38
CA PRO A 44 1.61 -12.66 -4.89
C PRO A 44 1.56 -13.23 -3.47
N PHE A 45 0.76 -12.61 -2.59
CA PHE A 45 0.56 -13.08 -1.20
C PHE A 45 -0.38 -14.28 -1.12
N GLU A 46 -1.43 -14.31 -1.95
CA GLU A 46 -2.32 -15.47 -2.08
C GLU A 46 -1.56 -16.70 -2.59
N ASP A 47 -0.72 -16.53 -3.61
CA ASP A 47 0.11 -17.59 -4.17
C ASP A 47 1.11 -18.13 -3.14
N GLN A 48 1.70 -17.25 -2.32
CA GLN A 48 2.59 -17.67 -1.24
C GLN A 48 1.87 -18.56 -0.22
N VAL A 49 0.65 -18.20 0.19
CA VAL A 49 -0.16 -19.00 1.11
C VAL A 49 -0.57 -20.33 0.46
N ALA A 50 -1.06 -20.27 -0.79
CA ALA A 50 -1.53 -21.45 -1.51
C ALA A 50 -0.40 -22.47 -1.74
N GLU A 51 0.79 -22.02 -2.15
CA GLU A 51 1.94 -22.89 -2.36
C GLU A 51 2.41 -23.52 -1.05
N TYR A 52 2.45 -22.74 0.04
CA TYR A 52 2.83 -23.25 1.36
C TYR A 52 1.87 -24.36 1.82
N VAL A 53 0.56 -24.13 1.82
CA VAL A 53 -0.44 -25.13 2.24
C VAL A 53 -0.36 -26.39 1.38
N LYS A 54 -0.22 -26.20 0.06
CA LYS A 54 -0.15 -27.33 -0.90
C LYS A 54 1.10 -28.20 -0.72
N THR A 55 2.23 -27.60 -0.35
CA THR A 55 3.52 -28.32 -0.28
C THR A 55 3.80 -28.89 1.09
N THR A 56 3.24 -28.34 2.16
CA THR A 56 3.52 -28.75 3.54
C THR A 56 2.38 -29.52 4.20
N ASP A 57 1.15 -29.38 3.70
CA ASP A 57 -0.09 -29.85 4.36
C ASP A 57 -0.29 -29.20 5.76
N HIS A 58 0.36 -28.06 6.02
CA HIS A 58 0.23 -27.27 7.24
C HIS A 58 -0.89 -26.27 7.12
N HIS A 59 -1.29 -25.67 8.25
CA HIS A 59 -2.37 -24.72 8.32
C HIS A 59 -1.84 -23.28 8.35
N VAL A 60 -2.63 -22.35 7.80
CA VAL A 60 -2.38 -20.90 7.83
C VAL A 60 -3.60 -20.20 8.40
N ILE A 61 -3.41 -19.35 9.40
CA ILE A 61 -4.41 -18.37 9.78
C ILE A 61 -4.27 -17.22 8.78
N TYR A 62 -5.34 -16.95 8.01
CA TYR A 62 -5.34 -15.94 6.97
C TYR A 62 -6.55 -15.03 7.11
N ARG A 63 -6.31 -13.71 7.10
CA ARG A 63 -7.34 -12.68 7.19
C ARG A 63 -7.11 -11.62 6.12
N VAL A 64 -8.20 -11.25 5.45
CA VAL A 64 -8.22 -10.16 4.48
C VAL A 64 -9.34 -9.20 4.85
N THR A 65 -9.01 -7.94 5.10
CA THR A 65 -9.93 -6.91 5.56
C THR A 65 -9.96 -5.77 4.56
N PRO A 66 -11.09 -5.50 3.89
CA PRO A 66 -11.21 -4.35 3.02
C PRO A 66 -11.31 -3.06 3.85
N ASP A 67 -10.62 -2.02 3.40
CA ASP A 67 -10.56 -0.71 4.06
C ASP A 67 -11.48 0.29 3.34
N PHE A 68 -12.62 0.61 3.95
CA PHE A 68 -13.57 1.63 3.50
C PHE A 68 -13.54 2.82 4.46
N HIS A 69 -13.41 4.03 3.95
CA HIS A 69 -13.50 5.23 4.76
C HIS A 69 -14.94 5.77 4.78
N GLY A 70 -15.57 5.73 5.95
CA GLY A 70 -16.92 6.27 6.12
C GLY A 70 -17.95 5.55 5.22
N SER A 71 -18.55 6.28 4.29
CA SER A 71 -19.57 5.80 3.35
C SER A 71 -19.06 5.58 1.93
N GLU A 72 -17.76 5.45 1.73
CA GLU A 72 -17.18 5.19 0.42
C GLU A 72 -17.71 3.89 -0.19
N LEU A 73 -17.96 3.89 -1.49
CA LEU A 73 -18.49 2.72 -2.21
C LEU A 73 -17.40 1.75 -2.67
N VAL A 74 -16.16 2.23 -2.76
CA VAL A 74 -14.99 1.45 -3.19
C VAL A 74 -13.96 1.45 -2.06
N ALA A 75 -13.46 0.27 -1.70
CA ALA A 75 -12.40 0.17 -0.71
C ALA A 75 -11.12 0.86 -1.19
N ARG A 76 -10.42 1.55 -0.31
CA ARG A 76 -9.12 2.19 -0.62
C ARG A 76 -7.99 1.18 -0.77
N GLY A 77 -8.16 0.02 -0.18
CA GLY A 77 -7.24 -1.09 -0.24
C GLY A 77 -7.73 -2.27 0.58
N VAL A 78 -6.87 -3.24 0.75
CA VAL A 78 -7.11 -4.39 1.61
C VAL A 78 -5.89 -4.63 2.49
N GLU A 79 -6.14 -4.94 3.74
CA GLU A 79 -5.16 -5.43 4.70
C GLU A 79 -5.15 -6.95 4.65
N MET A 80 -3.98 -7.55 4.43
CA MET A 80 -3.80 -8.99 4.34
C MET A 80 -2.84 -9.45 5.43
N GLU A 81 -3.27 -10.42 6.22
CA GLU A 81 -2.50 -10.98 7.33
C GLU A 81 -2.46 -12.49 7.22
N ALA A 82 -1.28 -13.07 7.37
CA ALA A 82 -1.12 -14.52 7.41
C ALA A 82 -0.07 -14.94 8.42
N ALA A 83 -0.32 -16.09 9.07
CA ALA A 83 0.66 -16.77 9.91
C ALA A 83 0.45 -18.26 9.81
N SER A 84 1.53 -19.03 9.54
CA SER A 84 1.51 -20.48 9.64
C SER A 84 1.34 -20.90 11.09
N VAL A 85 0.63 -22.04 11.30
CA VAL A 85 0.27 -22.53 12.64
C VAL A 85 1.36 -23.41 13.21
N GLU A 86 1.93 -24.29 12.39
CA GLU A 86 2.88 -25.32 12.82
C GLU A 86 4.34 -24.84 12.86
N ASP A 87 4.63 -23.75 12.15
CA ASP A 87 5.97 -23.19 12.05
C ASP A 87 5.91 -21.65 11.82
N ASP A 88 7.03 -21.02 11.51
CA ASP A 88 7.13 -19.58 11.21
C ASP A 88 7.43 -19.31 9.72
N ALA A 89 7.15 -20.26 8.82
CA ALA A 89 7.49 -20.13 7.40
C ALA A 89 6.64 -19.09 6.67
N ILE A 90 5.37 -18.92 7.07
CA ILE A 90 4.48 -17.84 6.60
C ILE A 90 4.23 -16.87 7.74
N ARG A 91 4.61 -15.61 7.52
CA ARG A 91 4.26 -14.52 8.41
C ARG A 91 4.34 -13.20 7.67
N PHE A 92 3.17 -12.59 7.38
CA PHE A 92 3.11 -11.25 6.82
C PHE A 92 1.90 -10.47 7.32
N HIS A 93 2.02 -9.15 7.27
CA HIS A 93 0.96 -8.18 7.48
C HIS A 93 1.22 -7.04 6.49
N VAL A 94 0.42 -6.96 5.45
CA VAL A 94 0.61 -6.04 4.33
C VAL A 94 -0.69 -5.30 3.99
N TYR A 95 -0.53 -4.12 3.41
CA TYR A 95 -1.64 -3.34 2.89
C TYR A 95 -1.49 -3.18 1.38
N CYS A 96 -2.47 -3.68 0.63
CA CYS A 96 -2.53 -3.61 -0.83
C CYS A 96 -3.48 -2.49 -1.25
N TYR A 97 -2.95 -1.45 -1.89
CA TYR A 97 -3.74 -0.30 -2.33
C TYR A 97 -4.64 -0.64 -3.52
N ASN A 98 -5.90 -0.21 -3.45
CA ASN A 98 -6.86 -0.35 -4.56
C ASN A 98 -6.66 0.80 -5.55
N VAL A 99 -5.59 0.76 -6.28
CA VAL A 99 -5.17 1.76 -7.26
C VAL A 99 -4.97 1.13 -8.63
N GLN A 100 -4.91 1.96 -9.66
CA GLN A 100 -4.47 1.56 -11.00
C GLN A 100 -3.49 2.62 -11.50
N PRO A 101 -2.23 2.27 -11.82
CA PRO A 101 -1.28 3.22 -12.39
C PRO A 101 -1.86 3.99 -13.57
N GLY A 102 -1.75 5.31 -13.56
CA GLY A 102 -2.26 6.19 -14.62
C GLY A 102 -3.77 6.45 -14.59
N VAL A 103 -4.51 5.98 -13.58
CA VAL A 103 -5.95 6.25 -13.44
C VAL A 103 -6.23 6.83 -12.05
N ALA A 104 -6.96 7.93 -12.00
CA ALA A 104 -7.49 8.48 -10.76
C ALA A 104 -8.85 7.82 -10.42
N ILE A 105 -9.10 7.62 -9.14
CA ILE A 105 -10.29 6.97 -8.61
C ILE A 105 -10.92 7.85 -7.54
N ASP A 106 -12.20 8.11 -7.67
CA ASP A 106 -13.04 8.63 -6.58
C ASP A 106 -13.63 7.44 -5.81
N TYR A 107 -13.11 7.16 -4.64
CA TYR A 107 -13.56 6.04 -3.81
C TYR A 107 -14.97 6.23 -3.26
N ALA A 108 -15.44 7.48 -3.12
CA ALA A 108 -16.79 7.76 -2.64
C ALA A 108 -17.86 7.29 -3.63
N THR A 109 -17.60 7.45 -4.93
CA THR A 109 -18.57 7.17 -6.01
C THR A 109 -18.20 5.97 -6.87
N GLY A 110 -16.92 5.60 -6.91
CA GLY A 110 -16.37 4.61 -7.84
C GLY A 110 -16.10 5.18 -9.24
N GLU A 111 -16.32 6.49 -9.45
CA GLU A 111 -15.95 7.15 -10.71
C GLU A 111 -14.44 7.17 -10.90
N SER A 112 -14.00 7.18 -12.16
CA SER A 112 -12.58 7.16 -12.49
C SER A 112 -12.28 7.95 -13.76
N TRP A 113 -11.06 8.49 -13.86
CA TRP A 113 -10.63 9.26 -15.03
C TRP A 113 -9.14 9.12 -15.27
N LEU A 114 -8.70 9.44 -16.49
CA LEU A 114 -7.28 9.64 -16.77
C LEU A 114 -6.91 11.06 -16.34
N PRO A 115 -6.01 11.23 -15.37
CA PRO A 115 -5.53 12.57 -15.05
C PRO A 115 -4.85 13.16 -16.29
N ASP A 116 -5.27 14.36 -16.68
CA ASP A 116 -4.60 15.10 -17.75
C ASP A 116 -3.11 15.24 -17.41
N SER A 117 -2.26 15.07 -18.41
CA SER A 117 -0.80 15.19 -18.23
C SER A 117 -0.36 16.57 -17.69
N THR A 118 -1.25 17.55 -17.71
CA THR A 118 -1.09 18.86 -17.05
C THR A 118 -1.55 18.85 -15.59
N ALA A 119 -2.48 17.95 -15.19
CA ALA A 119 -2.97 17.83 -13.81
C ALA A 119 -2.09 16.96 -12.92
N GLN A 120 -1.19 16.13 -13.49
CA GLN A 120 -0.15 15.42 -12.71
C GLN A 120 0.80 16.37 -11.96
N SER A 121 0.82 17.66 -12.35
CA SER A 121 1.55 18.70 -11.63
C SER A 121 0.84 19.18 -10.35
N GLU A 122 -0.48 18.98 -10.21
CA GLU A 122 -1.23 19.59 -9.08
C GLU A 122 -1.59 18.58 -7.98
N THR A 123 -1.80 17.30 -8.28
CA THR A 123 -2.04 16.29 -7.24
C THR A 123 -0.76 15.65 -6.71
N ALA A 124 0.32 15.62 -7.50
CA ALA A 124 1.67 15.33 -6.99
C ALA A 124 2.33 16.55 -6.33
N ALA A 125 1.81 17.78 -6.60
CA ALA A 125 2.34 19.02 -6.02
C ALA A 125 1.80 19.32 -4.63
N ASP A 126 0.73 18.67 -4.15
CA ASP A 126 0.25 18.92 -2.79
C ASP A 126 0.93 18.03 -1.74
N THR A 127 1.56 16.91 -2.14
CA THR A 127 2.46 16.17 -1.25
C THR A 127 3.89 16.75 -1.24
N SER A 128 4.28 17.52 -2.25
CA SER A 128 5.61 18.16 -2.32
C SER A 128 5.66 19.56 -1.69
N LYS A 129 4.55 20.08 -1.15
CA LYS A 129 4.47 21.35 -0.42
C LYS A 129 4.26 21.21 1.09
N VAL A 130 4.23 20.01 1.63
CA VAL A 130 4.46 19.86 3.06
C VAL A 130 5.96 20.03 3.27
N GLN A 131 6.36 21.27 3.47
CA GLN A 131 7.68 21.57 4.01
C GLN A 131 7.66 21.06 5.45
N GLU A 132 8.05 19.80 5.62
CA GLU A 132 8.24 19.23 6.94
C GLU A 132 9.61 19.70 7.48
N SER A 133 9.64 19.94 8.79
CA SER A 133 10.89 20.27 9.47
C SER A 133 11.54 18.98 9.94
N TYR A 134 12.82 18.85 9.65
CA TYR A 134 13.65 17.71 10.07
C TYR A 134 14.87 18.23 10.83
N VAL A 135 15.41 17.37 11.67
CA VAL A 135 16.69 17.58 12.34
C VAL A 135 17.69 16.60 11.76
N LEU A 136 18.73 17.12 11.12
CA LEU A 136 19.76 16.34 10.48
C LEU A 136 20.88 16.01 11.47
N ASN A 137 21.30 14.75 11.49
CA ASN A 137 22.51 14.33 12.15
C ASN A 137 23.67 14.30 11.14
N MET A 138 24.51 15.32 11.19
CA MET A 138 25.58 15.54 10.22
C MET A 138 26.64 14.44 10.26
N ARG A 139 26.80 13.75 11.39
CA ARG A 139 27.82 12.73 11.59
C ARG A 139 27.47 11.39 10.97
N ASN A 140 26.21 10.95 11.12
CA ASN A 140 25.78 9.63 10.68
C ASN A 140 24.83 9.66 9.46
N LYS A 141 24.60 10.88 8.91
CA LYS A 141 23.74 11.10 7.74
C LYS A 141 22.32 10.54 7.92
N LYS A 142 21.72 10.79 9.09
CA LYS A 142 20.33 10.44 9.38
C LYS A 142 19.53 11.70 9.67
N PHE A 143 18.27 11.70 9.26
CA PHE A 143 17.33 12.75 9.61
C PHE A 143 16.24 12.23 10.55
N HIS A 144 15.73 13.10 11.39
CA HIS A 144 14.73 12.81 12.41
C HIS A 144 13.62 13.87 12.38
N LEU A 145 12.43 13.51 12.80
CA LEU A 145 11.40 14.50 13.09
C LEU A 145 11.81 15.30 14.34
N PRO A 146 11.46 16.60 14.43
CA PRO A 146 11.81 17.44 15.60
C PRO A 146 11.34 16.88 16.94
N THR A 147 10.25 16.08 16.92
CA THR A 147 9.67 15.42 18.10
C THR A 147 10.35 14.10 18.48
N CYS A 148 11.32 13.63 17.71
CA CYS A 148 12.02 12.39 17.99
C CYS A 148 12.90 12.51 19.24
N SER A 149 12.80 11.55 20.16
CA SER A 149 13.61 11.55 21.39
C SER A 149 15.12 11.56 21.14
N SER A 150 15.57 10.96 20.05
CA SER A 150 16.98 10.96 19.63
C SER A 150 17.53 12.36 19.31
N VAL A 151 16.67 13.34 19.05
CA VAL A 151 17.10 14.74 18.80
C VAL A 151 17.61 15.39 20.07
N ALA A 152 17.03 15.07 21.24
CA ALA A 152 17.45 15.59 22.52
C ALA A 152 18.88 15.14 22.92
N ASP A 153 19.29 13.98 22.42
CA ASP A 153 20.61 13.38 22.72
C ASP A 153 21.69 13.81 21.69
N MET A 154 21.35 14.59 20.67
CA MET A 154 22.32 15.10 19.70
C MET A 154 23.08 16.31 20.24
N SER A 155 24.40 16.31 20.05
CA SER A 155 25.20 17.52 20.31
C SER A 155 24.87 18.62 19.31
N GLU A 156 24.83 19.88 19.75
CA GLU A 156 24.54 21.05 18.91
C GLU A 156 25.47 21.12 17.67
N SER A 157 26.74 20.76 17.83
CA SER A 157 27.73 20.77 16.76
C SER A 157 27.49 19.73 15.66
N ASN A 158 26.58 18.77 15.90
CA ASN A 158 26.23 17.67 14.97
C ASN A 158 24.79 17.77 14.46
N ARG A 159 24.10 18.84 14.80
CA ARG A 159 22.70 19.06 14.52
C ARG A 159 22.54 20.21 13.51
N GLU A 160 21.70 19.99 12.49
CA GLU A 160 21.25 21.01 11.56
C GLU A 160 19.75 20.90 11.37
N ASP A 161 19.03 22.03 11.47
CA ASP A 161 17.60 22.06 11.22
C ASP A 161 17.36 22.27 9.72
N TYR A 162 16.54 21.42 9.12
CA TYR A 162 16.21 21.43 7.69
C TYR A 162 14.71 21.54 7.49
N THR A 163 14.28 22.36 6.55
CA THR A 163 12.88 22.46 6.12
C THR A 163 12.82 22.18 4.63
N GLY A 164 12.13 21.10 4.26
CA GLY A 164 12.03 20.67 2.87
C GLY A 164 11.39 19.29 2.72
N SER A 165 11.54 18.69 1.54
CA SER A 165 10.99 17.36 1.30
C SER A 165 11.94 16.26 1.76
N ARG A 166 11.33 15.15 2.23
CA ARG A 166 12.04 13.93 2.62
C ARG A 166 12.83 13.32 1.46
N GLU A 167 12.27 13.36 0.26
CA GLU A 167 12.87 12.80 -0.95
C GLU A 167 14.20 13.46 -1.27
N LYS A 168 14.29 14.78 -1.05
CA LYS A 168 15.52 15.53 -1.29
C LYS A 168 16.61 15.11 -0.30
N LEU A 169 16.28 14.90 0.96
CA LEU A 169 17.24 14.40 1.97
C LEU A 169 17.78 13.02 1.60
N ILE A 170 16.92 12.12 1.12
CA ILE A 170 17.34 10.80 0.65
C ILE A 170 18.25 10.89 -0.57
N GLN A 171 17.98 11.81 -1.51
CA GLN A 171 18.84 12.06 -2.68
C GLN A 171 20.22 12.65 -2.28
N GLU A 172 20.26 13.42 -1.21
CA GLU A 172 21.50 14.01 -0.65
C GLU A 172 22.27 13.03 0.25
N GLY A 173 21.76 11.80 0.43
CA GLY A 173 22.44 10.72 1.15
C GLY A 173 22.25 10.73 2.66
N TYR A 174 21.12 11.30 3.14
CA TYR A 174 20.69 11.23 4.53
C TYR A 174 19.82 10.01 4.78
#